data_41ba8d54afd2ffdfde846d928cab7bd7
#
_entry.id   41ba8d54afd2ffdfde846d928cab7bd7
#
_cell.length_a   1.000
_cell.length_b   1.000
_cell.length_c   1.000
_cell.angle_alpha   90.00
_cell.angle_beta   90.00
_cell.angle_gamma   90.00
#
_symmetry.space_group_name_H-M   'P 1'
#
loop_
_entity.id
_entity.type
_entity.pdbx_description
1 polymer ?
#
loop_
_entity_poly.entity_id
_entity_poly.type
_entity_poly.pdbx_seq_one_letter_code
_entity_poly.pdbx_strand_id
1 'polypeptide(L)'
;MTKDHDFKKLVRARMARTGERYAAARAQLARKPAAVGVHPESAALVSLLAAAGVAGPGGGAPSEALVLGLGGGLGAACFTFEYAGHTPTFYVATRCQPQYAYDERFVRTAAERLGARCELATASSAAVAHKKLAARVALGPVMTWLSFGELPWAPRLGPVGELGAMPHVVVVEAITGDVATLRDLAPAAFEVELAVLARARARLRAARFRTLVVAAGGDAPDPRDAVRDAIAACVAELGGASRVRGPMAKNFGLPGLARWAAALDGRDKKKPWTRVFPPAHAAHALAWTRHWIELASTGGGGFRPLYADFLDEAAAILRRPALRSVARDYRALGAAWSGLATAALPDHIAPFAAVRRAQDTRHAASRRGDLAAMRRLRDAFDPELRCAPRRGRAPRRPRRRPRRAAARRGGARGALRLFGGAGHRPRRRRGGVRRAARRRYLMSPP
;
A
#
# COMPACT_ATOMS: atom_id res chain seq x y z
N MET A 1 23.53 22.16 -31.38
CA MET A 1 23.87 20.74 -31.14
C MET A 1 22.55 20.02 -30.85
N THR A 2 22.25 18.96 -31.60
CA THR A 2 20.92 18.35 -31.66
C THR A 2 20.68 17.47 -30.47
N LYS A 3 19.45 17.53 -29.89
CA LYS A 3 18.94 16.65 -28.80
C LYS A 3 19.25 15.16 -29.03
N ASP A 4 19.42 14.73 -30.26
CA ASP A 4 19.74 13.35 -30.65
C ASP A 4 21.20 12.96 -30.34
N HIS A 5 22.15 13.92 -30.37
CA HIS A 5 23.56 13.65 -30.02
C HIS A 5 23.73 13.37 -28.52
N ASP A 6 23.09 14.15 -27.66
CA ASP A 6 23.15 13.98 -26.22
C ASP A 6 22.45 12.70 -25.79
N PHE A 7 21.36 12.35 -26.46
CA PHE A 7 20.66 11.09 -26.21
C PHE A 7 21.53 9.88 -26.59
N LYS A 8 22.22 9.89 -27.73
CA LYS A 8 23.16 8.84 -28.12
C LYS A 8 24.33 8.71 -27.13
N LYS A 9 24.81 9.82 -26.56
CA LYS A 9 25.85 9.82 -25.52
C LYS A 9 25.35 9.14 -24.24
N LEU A 10 24.12 9.42 -23.80
CA LEU A 10 23.48 8.77 -22.66
C LEU A 10 23.29 7.25 -22.88
N VAL A 11 22.87 6.86 -24.11
CA VAL A 11 22.73 5.43 -24.45
C VAL A 11 24.07 4.71 -24.33
N ARG A 12 25.14 5.28 -24.88
CA ARG A 12 26.49 4.70 -24.81
C ARG A 12 27.03 4.62 -23.36
N ALA A 13 26.80 5.67 -22.56
CA ALA A 13 27.17 5.67 -21.15
C ALA A 13 26.43 4.58 -20.37
N ARG A 14 25.14 4.37 -20.65
CA ARG A 14 24.37 3.26 -20.06
C ARG A 14 24.92 1.91 -20.49
N MET A 15 25.19 1.69 -21.77
CA MET A 15 25.80 0.46 -22.29
C MET A 15 27.12 0.14 -21.57
N ALA A 16 28.00 1.13 -21.42
CA ALA A 16 29.28 0.96 -20.74
C ALA A 16 29.11 0.55 -19.27
N ARG A 17 28.05 1.03 -18.61
CA ARG A 17 27.74 0.73 -17.21
C ARG A 17 27.02 -0.62 -17.01
N THR A 18 26.14 -0.99 -17.93
CA THR A 18 25.20 -2.12 -17.74
C THR A 18 25.50 -3.34 -18.60
N GLY A 19 26.37 -3.21 -19.62
CA GLY A 19 26.62 -4.26 -20.61
C GLY A 19 25.47 -4.53 -21.58
N GLU A 20 24.39 -3.73 -21.52
CA GLU A 20 23.23 -3.87 -22.41
C GLU A 20 23.59 -3.55 -23.88
N ARG A 21 22.90 -4.22 -24.83
CA ARG A 21 23.02 -3.86 -26.26
C ARG A 21 22.38 -2.49 -26.51
N TYR A 22 22.87 -1.78 -27.55
CA TYR A 22 22.41 -0.42 -27.90
C TYR A 22 20.89 -0.29 -28.03
N ALA A 23 20.22 -1.23 -28.66
CA ALA A 23 18.77 -1.23 -28.81
C ALA A 23 18.05 -1.30 -27.46
N ALA A 24 18.50 -2.15 -26.53
CA ALA A 24 17.96 -2.27 -25.19
C ALA A 24 18.21 -1.01 -24.35
N ALA A 25 19.44 -0.51 -24.33
CA ALA A 25 19.81 0.72 -23.65
C ALA A 25 19.04 1.94 -24.19
N ARG A 26 18.88 2.02 -25.52
CA ARG A 26 18.09 3.07 -26.18
C ARG A 26 16.60 2.97 -25.81
N ALA A 27 16.01 1.79 -25.87
CA ALA A 27 14.61 1.56 -25.49
C ALA A 27 14.35 1.95 -24.02
N GLN A 28 15.25 1.62 -23.11
CA GLN A 28 15.17 1.99 -21.71
C GLN A 28 15.24 3.51 -21.49
N LEU A 29 16.14 4.21 -22.18
CA LEU A 29 16.29 5.66 -22.06
C LEU A 29 15.22 6.44 -22.84
N ALA A 30 14.64 5.85 -23.89
CA ALA A 30 13.53 6.44 -24.66
C ALA A 30 12.19 6.27 -23.94
N ARG A 31 12.08 5.39 -22.93
CA ARG A 31 10.88 5.31 -22.09
C ARG A 31 10.65 6.67 -21.46
N LYS A 32 9.50 7.29 -21.77
CA LYS A 32 9.05 8.47 -21.02
C LYS A 32 9.11 8.11 -19.53
N PRO A 33 9.60 9.03 -18.66
CA PRO A 33 9.49 8.79 -17.22
C PRO A 33 8.06 8.41 -16.93
N ALA A 34 7.87 7.28 -16.25
CA ALA A 34 6.54 6.89 -15.82
C ALA A 34 5.97 8.06 -14.99
N ALA A 35 4.69 8.34 -15.14
CA ALA A 35 4.03 9.32 -14.30
C ALA A 35 4.35 8.98 -12.84
N VAL A 36 4.61 10.01 -12.03
CA VAL A 36 4.86 9.82 -10.60
C VAL A 36 3.60 9.21 -9.99
N GLY A 37 3.69 7.97 -9.54
CA GLY A 37 2.57 7.26 -8.93
C GLY A 37 2.16 7.87 -7.60
N VAL A 38 0.93 7.61 -7.21
CA VAL A 38 0.37 8.03 -5.93
C VAL A 38 0.34 6.86 -4.95
N HIS A 39 -0.16 5.71 -5.40
CA HIS A 39 -0.37 4.53 -4.57
C HIS A 39 0.48 3.35 -5.07
N PRO A 40 1.22 2.64 -4.20
CA PRO A 40 2.20 1.64 -4.62
C PRO A 40 1.63 0.55 -5.51
N GLU A 41 0.49 -0.05 -5.14
CA GLU A 41 -0.10 -1.16 -5.87
C GLU A 41 -0.71 -0.73 -7.20
N SER A 42 -1.41 0.42 -7.25
CA SER A 42 -2.00 0.92 -8.51
C SER A 42 -0.92 1.42 -9.47
N ALA A 43 0.07 2.16 -8.99
CA ALA A 43 1.18 2.62 -9.81
C ALA A 43 2.03 1.46 -10.36
N ALA A 44 2.30 0.45 -9.51
CA ALA A 44 2.99 -0.75 -9.95
C ALA A 44 2.18 -1.51 -11.01
N LEU A 45 0.86 -1.64 -10.81
CA LEU A 45 0.00 -2.30 -11.80
C LEU A 45 -0.06 -1.53 -13.13
N VAL A 46 -0.17 -0.19 -13.10
CA VAL A 46 -0.07 0.63 -14.31
C VAL A 46 1.22 0.35 -15.09
N SER A 47 2.35 0.24 -14.39
CA SER A 47 3.64 -0.07 -15.01
C SER A 47 3.65 -1.46 -15.66
N LEU A 48 3.07 -2.47 -14.99
CA LEU A 48 2.98 -3.83 -15.53
C LEU A 48 2.02 -3.93 -16.72
N LEU A 49 0.87 -3.27 -16.65
CA LEU A 49 -0.12 -3.23 -17.74
C LEU A 49 0.48 -2.56 -18.99
N ALA A 50 1.18 -1.46 -18.81
CA ALA A 50 1.87 -0.77 -19.90
C ALA A 50 2.97 -1.65 -20.52
N ALA A 51 3.74 -2.39 -19.73
CA ALA A 51 4.75 -3.32 -20.20
C ALA A 51 4.14 -4.52 -20.94
N ALA A 52 2.94 -4.96 -20.55
CA ALA A 52 2.20 -6.03 -21.20
C ALA A 52 1.38 -5.57 -22.44
N GLY A 53 1.36 -4.29 -22.76
CA GLY A 53 0.56 -3.75 -23.86
C GLY A 53 -0.95 -3.77 -23.62
N VAL A 54 -1.40 -3.81 -22.34
CA VAL A 54 -2.82 -3.80 -21.99
C VAL A 54 -3.33 -2.36 -22.06
N ALA A 55 -4.32 -2.13 -22.92
CA ALA A 55 -4.97 -0.83 -23.07
C ALA A 55 -6.15 -0.67 -22.12
N GLY A 56 -6.41 0.57 -21.69
CA GLY A 56 -7.64 0.93 -21.01
C GLY A 56 -8.81 1.12 -22.00
N PRO A 57 -10.02 1.39 -21.49
CA PRO A 57 -11.22 1.57 -22.30
C PRO A 57 -11.12 2.68 -23.38
N GLY A 58 -10.21 3.63 -23.21
CA GLY A 58 -9.94 4.69 -24.18
C GLY A 58 -8.86 4.37 -25.20
N GLY A 59 -8.36 3.12 -25.27
CA GLY A 59 -7.31 2.67 -26.19
C GLY A 59 -5.87 3.03 -25.79
N GLY A 60 -5.68 3.90 -24.79
CA GLY A 60 -4.38 4.24 -24.22
C GLY A 60 -4.04 3.40 -22.97
N ALA A 61 -2.87 3.66 -22.38
CA ALA A 61 -2.51 3.05 -21.11
C ALA A 61 -3.54 3.41 -20.02
N PRO A 62 -3.96 2.46 -19.16
CA PRO A 62 -4.88 2.75 -18.07
C PRO A 62 -4.30 3.79 -17.11
N SER A 63 -5.10 4.74 -16.67
CA SER A 63 -4.71 5.70 -15.64
C SER A 63 -4.58 5.03 -14.27
N GLU A 64 -3.83 5.65 -13.36
CA GLU A 64 -3.77 5.17 -11.98
C GLU A 64 -5.13 5.30 -11.27
N ALA A 65 -5.91 6.36 -11.61
CA ALA A 65 -7.25 6.58 -11.10
C ALA A 65 -8.20 5.44 -11.49
N LEU A 66 -8.19 5.06 -12.78
CA LEU A 66 -8.97 3.91 -13.26
C LEU A 66 -8.56 2.62 -12.55
N VAL A 67 -7.27 2.34 -12.42
CA VAL A 67 -6.77 1.15 -11.73
C VAL A 67 -7.17 1.14 -10.26
N LEU A 68 -7.09 2.28 -9.55
CA LEU A 68 -7.54 2.40 -8.17
C LEU A 68 -9.03 2.07 -8.05
N GLY A 69 -9.84 2.67 -8.90
CA GLY A 69 -11.28 2.46 -8.90
C GLY A 69 -11.65 1.00 -9.19
N LEU A 70 -11.11 0.44 -10.26
CA LEU A 70 -11.35 -0.95 -10.67
C LEU A 70 -10.86 -1.97 -9.63
N GLY A 71 -9.84 -1.64 -8.83
CA GLY A 71 -9.37 -2.50 -7.74
C GLY A 71 -10.24 -2.49 -6.49
N GLY A 72 -11.25 -1.61 -6.43
CA GLY A 72 -12.19 -1.50 -5.30
C GLY A 72 -12.30 -0.09 -4.71
N GLY A 73 -11.52 0.87 -5.18
CA GLY A 73 -11.63 2.28 -4.84
C GLY A 73 -11.32 2.60 -3.37
N LEU A 74 -12.21 3.38 -2.77
CA LEU A 74 -12.07 3.86 -1.40
C LEU A 74 -12.53 2.84 -0.36
N GLY A 75 -12.06 3.05 0.83
CA GLY A 75 -12.52 2.39 2.04
C GLY A 75 -12.29 3.29 3.24
N ALA A 76 -12.53 2.77 4.41
CA ALA A 76 -12.19 3.43 5.65
C ALA A 76 -11.86 2.40 6.72
N ALA A 77 -10.86 2.67 7.56
CA ALA A 77 -10.69 1.95 8.80
C ALA A 77 -9.87 2.76 9.78
N CYS A 78 -10.23 2.65 11.07
CA CYS A 78 -9.56 3.36 12.15
C CYS A 78 -9.14 2.38 13.23
N PHE A 79 -7.85 2.37 13.57
CA PHE A 79 -7.28 1.49 14.58
C PHE A 79 -6.41 2.25 15.56
N THR A 80 -6.51 1.85 16.80
CA THR A 80 -5.52 2.20 17.83
C THR A 80 -4.75 0.93 18.19
N PHE A 81 -3.44 0.99 18.11
CA PHE A 81 -2.55 -0.08 18.53
C PHE A 81 -1.91 0.30 19.86
N GLU A 82 -2.15 -0.50 20.86
CA GLU A 82 -1.60 -0.35 22.19
C GLU A 82 -0.72 -1.58 22.48
N TYR A 83 0.58 -1.35 22.66
CA TYR A 83 1.56 -2.39 22.98
C TYR A 83 2.23 -2.07 24.30
N ALA A 84 2.40 -3.08 25.17
CA ALA A 84 3.06 -2.89 26.46
C ALA A 84 4.48 -2.32 26.27
N GLY A 85 4.77 -1.21 26.96
CA GLY A 85 6.06 -0.53 26.89
C GLY A 85 6.30 0.34 25.66
N HIS A 86 5.27 0.58 24.84
CA HIS A 86 5.33 1.43 23.66
C HIS A 86 4.24 2.50 23.66
N THR A 87 4.53 3.62 23.03
CA THR A 87 3.53 4.67 22.77
C THR A 87 2.41 4.11 21.92
N PRO A 88 1.13 4.34 22.27
CA PRO A 88 0.01 3.96 21.43
C PRO A 88 0.10 4.62 20.07
N THR A 89 -0.23 3.88 19.02
CA THR A 89 -0.18 4.40 17.63
C THR A 89 -1.57 4.39 17.03
N PHE A 90 -1.94 5.47 16.37
CA PHE A 90 -3.16 5.56 15.59
C PHE A 90 -2.89 5.30 14.11
N TYR A 91 -3.78 4.56 13.50
CA TYR A 91 -3.74 4.24 12.08
C TYR A 91 -5.11 4.52 11.45
N VAL A 92 -5.12 5.32 10.39
CA VAL A 92 -6.30 5.51 9.55
C VAL A 92 -5.99 5.05 8.13
N ALA A 93 -6.82 4.16 7.62
CA ALA A 93 -6.75 3.74 6.23
C ALA A 93 -7.94 4.32 5.47
N THR A 94 -7.70 4.67 4.23
CA THR A 94 -8.63 5.44 3.41
C THR A 94 -8.89 4.79 2.04
N ARG A 95 -8.27 3.62 1.78
CA ARG A 95 -8.50 2.76 0.63
C ARG A 95 -9.31 1.52 1.03
N CYS A 96 -9.81 0.77 0.04
CA CYS A 96 -10.56 -0.45 0.26
C CYS A 96 -9.82 -1.51 1.09
N GLN A 97 -10.59 -2.44 1.67
CA GLN A 97 -10.10 -3.42 2.64
C GLN A 97 -8.90 -4.27 2.22
N PRO A 98 -8.74 -4.72 0.96
CA PRO A 98 -7.56 -5.49 0.55
C PRO A 98 -6.22 -4.85 0.89
N GLN A 99 -6.19 -3.53 1.10
CA GLN A 99 -5.00 -2.81 1.56
C GLN A 99 -4.43 -3.36 2.87
N TYR A 100 -5.26 -3.83 3.80
CA TYR A 100 -4.77 -4.29 5.12
C TYR A 100 -4.12 -5.65 5.05
N ALA A 101 -4.62 -6.50 4.19
CA ALA A 101 -4.04 -7.81 3.96
C ALA A 101 -2.79 -7.72 3.09
N TYR A 102 -2.66 -6.66 2.28
CA TYR A 102 -1.63 -6.52 1.26
C TYR A 102 -1.42 -7.81 0.49
N ASP A 103 -2.55 -8.44 0.18
CA ASP A 103 -2.59 -9.60 -0.69
C ASP A 103 -2.72 -9.13 -2.16
N GLU A 104 -2.79 -10.07 -3.07
CA GLU A 104 -2.88 -9.78 -4.50
C GLU A 104 -4.28 -9.36 -4.99
N ARG A 105 -5.32 -9.43 -4.14
CA ARG A 105 -6.73 -9.27 -4.57
C ARG A 105 -7.00 -7.95 -5.26
N PHE A 106 -6.50 -6.84 -4.70
CA PHE A 106 -6.66 -5.52 -5.31
C PHE A 106 -6.09 -5.48 -6.73
N VAL A 107 -4.85 -5.93 -6.87
CA VAL A 107 -4.11 -5.91 -8.14
C VAL A 107 -4.77 -6.83 -9.15
N ARG A 108 -5.12 -8.06 -8.73
CA ARG A 108 -5.80 -9.03 -9.58
C ARG A 108 -7.16 -8.55 -10.07
N THR A 109 -8.00 -8.05 -9.15
CA THR A 109 -9.33 -7.54 -9.51
C THR A 109 -9.24 -6.40 -10.51
N ALA A 110 -8.29 -5.46 -10.35
CA ALA A 110 -8.11 -4.38 -11.30
C ALA A 110 -7.59 -4.88 -12.66
N ALA A 111 -6.64 -5.81 -12.66
CA ALA A 111 -6.08 -6.39 -13.87
C ALA A 111 -7.12 -7.21 -14.65
N GLU A 112 -7.87 -8.08 -13.97
CA GLU A 112 -8.93 -8.90 -14.56
C GLU A 112 -10.04 -8.05 -15.17
N ARG A 113 -10.43 -6.95 -14.51
CA ARG A 113 -11.38 -5.97 -15.05
C ARG A 113 -10.88 -5.20 -16.27
N LEU A 114 -9.58 -5.22 -16.51
CA LEU A 114 -8.94 -4.66 -17.71
C LEU A 114 -8.57 -5.73 -18.76
N GLY A 115 -9.05 -6.97 -18.59
CA GLY A 115 -8.75 -8.06 -19.53
C GLY A 115 -7.29 -8.54 -19.49
N ALA A 116 -6.62 -8.32 -18.36
CA ALA A 116 -5.27 -8.79 -18.17
C ALA A 116 -5.22 -10.05 -17.29
N ARG A 117 -4.29 -10.95 -17.59
CA ARG A 117 -4.01 -12.14 -16.79
C ARG A 117 -2.89 -11.84 -15.79
N CYS A 118 -3.08 -12.28 -14.55
CA CYS A 118 -2.09 -12.20 -13.50
C CYS A 118 -1.49 -13.57 -13.20
N GLU A 119 -0.19 -13.69 -13.30
CA GLU A 119 0.54 -14.88 -12.89
C GLU A 119 1.25 -14.65 -11.56
N LEU A 120 0.76 -15.31 -10.51
CA LEU A 120 1.36 -15.28 -9.18
C LEU A 120 2.37 -16.41 -9.00
N ALA A 121 3.46 -16.11 -8.30
CA ALA A 121 4.34 -17.11 -7.74
C ALA A 121 4.70 -16.80 -6.30
N THR A 122 4.91 -17.84 -5.50
CA THR A 122 5.45 -17.79 -4.16
C THR A 122 6.65 -18.71 -4.04
N ALA A 123 7.40 -18.59 -2.94
CA ALA A 123 8.53 -19.45 -2.67
C ALA A 123 8.57 -19.84 -1.18
N SER A 124 9.17 -20.98 -0.88
CA SER A 124 9.33 -21.50 0.47
C SER A 124 10.62 -21.03 1.16
N SER A 125 11.63 -20.63 0.37
CA SER A 125 12.92 -20.16 0.89
C SER A 125 13.43 -18.95 0.11
N ALA A 126 14.37 -18.21 0.71
CA ALA A 126 14.98 -17.04 0.09
C ALA A 126 15.78 -17.40 -1.18
N ALA A 127 16.50 -18.52 -1.18
CA ALA A 127 17.26 -18.97 -2.36
C ALA A 127 16.37 -19.29 -3.55
N VAL A 128 15.28 -20.05 -3.33
CA VAL A 128 14.28 -20.34 -4.36
C VAL A 128 13.60 -19.07 -4.83
N ALA A 129 13.29 -18.15 -3.91
CA ALA A 129 12.67 -16.87 -4.20
C ALA A 129 13.54 -15.98 -5.09
N HIS A 130 14.85 -15.96 -4.82
CA HIS A 130 15.80 -15.21 -5.64
C HIS A 130 15.88 -15.77 -7.06
N LYS A 131 16.10 -17.08 -7.20
CA LYS A 131 16.17 -17.76 -8.52
C LYS A 131 14.90 -17.52 -9.36
N LYS A 132 13.71 -17.66 -8.74
CA LYS A 132 12.43 -17.40 -9.42
C LYS A 132 12.28 -15.93 -9.82
N LEU A 133 12.69 -14.99 -8.95
CA LEU A 133 12.61 -13.56 -9.26
C LEU A 133 13.54 -13.21 -10.43
N ALA A 134 14.79 -13.63 -10.40
CA ALA A 134 15.76 -13.36 -11.46
C ALA A 134 15.28 -13.89 -12.82
N ALA A 135 14.76 -15.14 -12.84
CA ALA A 135 14.23 -15.74 -14.06
C ALA A 135 13.03 -14.95 -14.63
N ARG A 136 12.14 -14.45 -13.76
CA ARG A 136 10.99 -13.64 -14.20
C ARG A 136 11.40 -12.25 -14.68
N VAL A 137 12.32 -11.59 -13.96
CA VAL A 137 12.80 -10.24 -14.31
C VAL A 137 13.55 -10.24 -15.65
N ALA A 138 14.19 -11.36 -16.02
CA ALA A 138 14.81 -11.52 -17.34
C ALA A 138 13.78 -11.48 -18.49
N LEU A 139 12.52 -11.79 -18.22
CA LEU A 139 11.42 -11.74 -19.20
C LEU A 139 10.66 -10.41 -19.19
N GLY A 140 10.74 -9.63 -18.11
CA GLY A 140 10.07 -8.34 -17.99
C GLY A 140 9.92 -7.87 -16.55
N PRO A 141 9.23 -6.74 -16.32
CA PRO A 141 9.06 -6.18 -14.98
C PRO A 141 8.20 -7.08 -14.10
N VAL A 142 8.58 -7.19 -12.81
CA VAL A 142 7.94 -8.06 -11.83
C VAL A 142 7.54 -7.28 -10.59
N MET A 143 6.25 -7.28 -10.24
CA MET A 143 5.81 -6.75 -8.95
C MET A 143 6.18 -7.73 -7.84
N THR A 144 6.68 -7.22 -6.72
CA THR A 144 6.97 -8.02 -5.53
C THR A 144 6.52 -7.33 -4.25
N TRP A 145 6.07 -8.12 -3.28
CA TRP A 145 5.71 -7.67 -1.94
C TRP A 145 6.92 -7.77 -1.01
N LEU A 146 7.11 -6.74 -0.20
CA LEU A 146 8.24 -6.63 0.72
C LEU A 146 7.88 -5.78 1.94
N SER A 147 8.77 -5.74 2.93
CA SER A 147 8.66 -4.84 4.07
C SER A 147 9.25 -3.48 3.72
N PHE A 148 8.43 -2.43 3.77
CA PHE A 148 8.83 -1.06 3.44
C PHE A 148 10.01 -0.57 4.29
N GLY A 149 10.00 -0.85 5.59
CA GLY A 149 11.02 -0.36 6.52
C GLY A 149 12.45 -0.81 6.24
N GLU A 150 12.63 -1.84 5.40
CA GLU A 150 13.95 -2.31 4.95
C GLU A 150 14.51 -1.49 3.78
N LEU A 151 13.67 -0.71 3.09
CA LEU A 151 14.11 0.06 1.93
C LEU A 151 14.89 1.31 2.35
N PRO A 152 15.94 1.71 1.60
CA PRO A 152 16.79 2.86 1.95
C PRO A 152 16.05 4.19 2.04
N TRP A 153 14.91 4.31 1.34
CA TRP A 153 14.07 5.53 1.34
C TRP A 153 12.89 5.46 2.30
N ALA A 154 12.73 4.37 3.05
CA ALA A 154 11.66 4.26 4.02
C ALA A 154 11.84 5.24 5.17
N PRO A 155 10.75 5.86 5.70
CA PRO A 155 10.80 6.54 6.97
C PRO A 155 11.03 5.53 8.11
N ARG A 156 11.47 6.03 9.26
CA ARG A 156 11.40 5.24 10.48
C ARG A 156 9.96 5.27 10.99
N LEU A 157 9.38 4.10 11.13
CA LEU A 157 7.92 3.94 11.38
C LEU A 157 7.61 3.66 12.86
N GLY A 158 8.54 3.96 13.77
CA GLY A 158 8.37 3.73 15.19
C GLY A 158 8.06 2.28 15.53
N PRO A 159 7.33 2.02 16.64
CA PRO A 159 7.04 0.67 17.12
C PRO A 159 6.35 -0.22 16.09
N VAL A 160 5.46 0.32 15.28
CA VAL A 160 4.74 -0.46 14.24
C VAL A 160 5.72 -1.02 13.21
N GLY A 161 6.73 -0.24 12.80
CA GLY A 161 7.78 -0.68 11.87
C GLY A 161 8.78 -1.64 12.52
N GLU A 162 9.03 -1.51 13.82
CA GLU A 162 9.96 -2.35 14.56
C GLU A 162 9.35 -3.71 14.93
N LEU A 163 8.09 -3.73 15.36
CA LEU A 163 7.36 -4.92 15.80
C LEU A 163 6.81 -5.75 14.64
N GLY A 164 6.56 -5.14 13.48
CA GLY A 164 5.98 -5.79 12.32
C GLY A 164 6.67 -5.44 11.01
N ALA A 165 6.33 -6.20 9.97
CA ALA A 165 6.67 -5.83 8.61
C ALA A 165 5.59 -4.88 8.08
N MET A 166 5.97 -3.71 7.58
CA MET A 166 5.06 -2.81 6.85
C MET A 166 4.95 -3.29 5.40
N PRO A 167 3.82 -3.87 4.99
CA PRO A 167 3.67 -4.34 3.62
C PRO A 167 3.75 -3.19 2.63
N HIS A 168 4.48 -3.44 1.56
CA HIS A 168 4.66 -2.53 0.45
C HIS A 168 4.90 -3.31 -0.83
N VAL A 169 4.70 -2.70 -1.98
CA VAL A 169 5.03 -3.30 -3.27
C VAL A 169 5.96 -2.38 -4.06
N VAL A 170 6.83 -3.00 -4.83
CA VAL A 170 7.66 -2.36 -5.84
C VAL A 170 7.67 -3.18 -7.11
N VAL A 171 8.02 -2.57 -8.23
CA VAL A 171 8.31 -3.29 -9.47
C VAL A 171 9.82 -3.45 -9.59
N VAL A 172 10.28 -4.69 -9.73
CA VAL A 172 11.67 -4.99 -10.08
C VAL A 172 11.78 -4.94 -11.59
N GLU A 173 12.51 -3.95 -12.12
CA GLU A 173 12.66 -3.73 -13.56
C GLU A 173 13.87 -4.47 -14.14
N ALA A 174 14.93 -4.59 -13.35
CA ALA A 174 16.17 -5.27 -13.74
C ALA A 174 16.91 -5.82 -12.53
N ILE A 175 17.72 -6.86 -12.76
CA ILE A 175 18.74 -7.36 -11.84
C ILE A 175 20.02 -7.48 -12.66
N THR A 176 21.08 -6.76 -12.25
CA THR A 176 22.38 -6.75 -12.92
C THR A 176 23.47 -6.96 -11.88
N GLY A 177 24.10 -8.13 -11.89
CA GLY A 177 25.01 -8.53 -10.82
C GLY A 177 24.32 -8.47 -9.45
N ASP A 178 24.90 -7.74 -8.52
CA ASP A 178 24.39 -7.59 -7.15
C ASP A 178 23.46 -6.39 -6.96
N VAL A 179 22.98 -5.77 -8.06
CA VAL A 179 22.12 -4.59 -8.02
C VAL A 179 20.75 -4.91 -8.61
N ALA A 180 19.69 -4.51 -7.90
CA ALA A 180 18.31 -4.52 -8.39
C ALA A 180 17.84 -3.10 -8.66
N THR A 181 17.21 -2.89 -9.82
CA THR A 181 16.54 -1.64 -10.19
C THR A 181 15.06 -1.74 -9.81
N LEU A 182 14.64 -0.90 -8.87
CA LEU A 182 13.31 -0.92 -8.28
C LEU A 182 12.53 0.35 -8.66
N ARG A 183 11.37 0.19 -9.26
CA ARG A 183 10.40 1.28 -9.42
C ARG A 183 9.43 1.28 -8.25
N ASP A 184 9.34 2.46 -7.63
CA ASP A 184 8.37 2.81 -6.61
C ASP A 184 7.63 4.08 -7.07
N LEU A 185 7.20 4.94 -6.17
CA LEU A 185 6.38 6.13 -6.46
C LEU A 185 7.19 7.34 -6.98
N ALA A 186 8.52 7.25 -7.06
CA ALA A 186 9.37 8.31 -7.59
C ALA A 186 9.44 8.30 -9.14
N PRO A 187 9.77 9.44 -9.77
CA PRO A 187 9.90 9.53 -11.23
C PRO A 187 10.97 8.60 -11.81
N ALA A 188 12.06 8.41 -11.07
CA ALA A 188 13.16 7.51 -11.44
C ALA A 188 13.11 6.23 -10.59
N ALA A 189 13.59 5.13 -11.17
CA ALA A 189 13.81 3.91 -10.42
C ALA A 189 14.99 4.07 -9.44
N PHE A 190 14.94 3.33 -8.35
CA PHE A 190 16.02 3.26 -7.36
C PHE A 190 16.90 2.03 -7.60
N GLU A 191 18.18 2.20 -7.50
CA GLU A 191 19.14 1.09 -7.45
C GLU A 191 19.42 0.70 -6.00
N VAL A 192 19.31 -0.58 -5.69
CA VAL A 192 19.60 -1.14 -4.37
C VAL A 192 20.43 -2.41 -4.50
N GLU A 193 21.24 -2.69 -3.49
CA GLU A 193 21.89 -3.98 -3.37
C GLU A 193 20.84 -5.11 -3.33
N LEU A 194 21.09 -6.17 -4.06
CA LEU A 194 20.22 -7.34 -4.10
C LEU A 194 19.99 -7.95 -2.71
N ALA A 195 20.97 -7.85 -1.82
CA ALA A 195 20.86 -8.24 -0.42
C ALA A 195 19.80 -7.42 0.35
N VAL A 196 19.65 -6.12 0.04
CA VAL A 196 18.60 -5.26 0.64
C VAL A 196 17.22 -5.75 0.18
N LEU A 197 17.04 -5.99 -1.11
CA LEU A 197 15.78 -6.53 -1.65
C LEU A 197 15.45 -7.90 -1.06
N ALA A 198 16.44 -8.78 -0.92
CA ALA A 198 16.27 -10.10 -0.33
C ALA A 198 15.81 -10.03 1.13
N ARG A 199 16.43 -9.17 1.95
CA ARG A 199 16.02 -8.93 3.35
C ARG A 199 14.61 -8.36 3.44
N ALA A 200 14.29 -7.36 2.61
CA ALA A 200 12.97 -6.73 2.60
C ALA A 200 11.86 -7.73 2.27
N ARG A 201 12.08 -8.62 1.30
CA ARG A 201 11.14 -9.69 0.94
C ARG A 201 11.02 -10.75 2.03
N ALA A 202 12.14 -11.16 2.64
CA ALA A 202 12.16 -12.16 3.71
C ALA A 202 11.48 -11.65 5.00
N ARG A 203 11.57 -10.33 5.29
CA ARG A 203 10.94 -9.72 6.45
C ARG A 203 9.41 -9.81 6.40
N LEU A 204 8.80 -9.74 5.22
CA LEU A 204 7.35 -9.87 5.02
C LEU A 204 6.94 -11.35 4.83
N ARG A 205 7.01 -12.13 5.91
CA ARG A 205 6.77 -13.58 5.89
C ARG A 205 5.38 -13.95 5.33
N ALA A 206 4.36 -13.14 5.61
CA ALA A 206 3.00 -13.38 5.14
C ALA A 206 2.89 -13.40 3.61
N ALA A 207 3.75 -12.66 2.91
CA ALA A 207 3.77 -12.63 1.45
C ALA A 207 4.43 -13.88 0.84
N ARG A 208 5.18 -14.70 1.58
CA ARG A 208 5.85 -15.90 1.09
C ARG A 208 6.66 -15.62 -0.19
N PHE A 209 7.40 -14.50 -0.20
CA PHE A 209 8.18 -14.03 -1.35
C PHE A 209 7.33 -13.84 -2.62
N ARG A 210 6.07 -13.45 -2.48
CA ARG A 210 5.12 -13.27 -3.59
C ARG A 210 5.69 -12.40 -4.68
N THR A 211 5.49 -12.83 -5.93
CA THR A 211 5.73 -12.06 -7.15
C THR A 211 4.51 -12.16 -8.06
N LEU A 212 4.29 -11.12 -8.85
CA LEU A 212 3.22 -11.06 -9.83
C LEU A 212 3.77 -10.48 -11.13
N VAL A 213 3.42 -11.11 -12.23
CA VAL A 213 3.58 -10.59 -13.59
C VAL A 213 2.21 -10.47 -14.25
N VAL A 214 2.11 -9.58 -15.21
CA VAL A 214 0.89 -9.34 -15.98
C VAL A 214 1.14 -9.68 -17.44
N ALA A 215 0.16 -10.32 -18.05
CA ALA A 215 0.13 -10.61 -19.49
C ALA A 215 -1.21 -10.12 -20.08
N ALA A 216 -1.18 -9.71 -21.33
CA ALA A 216 -2.39 -9.44 -22.11
C ALA A 216 -3.15 -10.74 -22.43
N GLY A 217 -4.40 -10.64 -22.94
CA GLY A 217 -5.17 -11.77 -23.44
C GLY A 217 -5.92 -12.53 -22.35
N GLY A 218 -6.40 -11.85 -21.32
CA GLY A 218 -7.50 -12.31 -20.45
C GLY A 218 -8.86 -11.95 -21.06
N ASP A 219 -9.92 -12.61 -20.57
CA ASP A 219 -11.29 -12.25 -20.91
C ASP A 219 -11.61 -10.89 -20.28
N ALA A 220 -11.74 -9.87 -21.11
CA ALA A 220 -12.11 -8.54 -20.66
C ALA A 220 -13.64 -8.46 -20.50
N PRO A 221 -14.16 -8.15 -19.31
CA PRO A 221 -15.57 -7.83 -19.16
C PRO A 221 -15.90 -6.53 -19.89
N ASP A 222 -17.19 -6.30 -20.17
CA ASP A 222 -17.63 -4.99 -20.66
C ASP A 222 -17.10 -3.90 -19.70
N PRO A 223 -16.38 -2.88 -20.19
CA PRO A 223 -15.86 -1.81 -19.34
C PRO A 223 -16.92 -1.12 -18.48
N ARG A 224 -18.18 -1.06 -18.97
CA ARG A 224 -19.27 -0.48 -18.20
C ARG A 224 -19.65 -1.36 -17.01
N ASP A 225 -19.68 -2.68 -17.18
CA ASP A 225 -19.99 -3.60 -16.10
C ASP A 225 -18.85 -3.61 -15.09
N ALA A 226 -17.60 -3.65 -15.55
CA ALA A 226 -16.41 -3.55 -14.69
C ALA A 226 -16.44 -2.30 -13.81
N VAL A 227 -16.83 -1.14 -14.37
CA VAL A 227 -16.92 0.13 -13.63
C VAL A 227 -18.11 0.14 -12.68
N ARG A 228 -19.30 -0.38 -13.09
CA ARG A 228 -20.45 -0.51 -12.18
C ARG A 228 -20.14 -1.36 -10.97
N ASP A 229 -19.56 -2.52 -11.20
CA ASP A 229 -19.16 -3.45 -10.13
C ASP A 229 -18.09 -2.85 -9.21
N ALA A 230 -17.19 -2.06 -9.76
CA ALA A 230 -16.16 -1.38 -8.98
C ALA A 230 -16.78 -0.32 -8.04
N ILE A 231 -17.71 0.48 -8.56
CA ILE A 231 -18.43 1.48 -7.76
C ILE A 231 -19.29 0.80 -6.70
N ALA A 232 -20.03 -0.26 -7.07
CA ALA A 232 -20.84 -1.02 -6.12
C ALA A 232 -20.01 -1.64 -4.99
N ALA A 233 -18.85 -2.20 -5.32
CA ALA A 233 -17.92 -2.74 -4.33
C ALA A 233 -17.39 -1.64 -3.38
N CYS A 234 -17.04 -0.46 -3.90
CA CYS A 234 -16.62 0.68 -3.09
C CYS A 234 -17.72 1.16 -2.14
N VAL A 235 -18.96 1.26 -2.62
CA VAL A 235 -20.12 1.64 -1.79
C VAL A 235 -20.36 0.63 -0.67
N ALA A 236 -20.32 -0.67 -0.99
CA ALA A 236 -20.46 -1.73 0.00
C ALA A 236 -19.38 -1.68 1.09
N GLU A 237 -18.11 -1.48 0.70
CA GLU A 237 -16.97 -1.36 1.63
C GLU A 237 -17.12 -0.14 2.55
N LEU A 238 -17.50 1.02 2.00
CA LEU A 238 -17.74 2.23 2.77
C LEU A 238 -18.97 2.08 3.68
N GLY A 239 -19.99 1.37 3.26
CA GLY A 239 -21.17 1.02 4.08
C GLY A 239 -20.88 0.10 5.26
N GLY A 240 -19.67 -0.46 5.33
CA GLY A 240 -19.28 -1.36 6.41
C GLY A 240 -19.44 -2.84 6.10
N ALA A 241 -19.67 -3.21 4.83
CA ALA A 241 -19.68 -4.59 4.36
C ALA A 241 -18.26 -5.20 4.38
N SER A 242 -17.62 -5.12 5.53
CA SER A 242 -16.26 -5.61 5.75
C SER A 242 -16.21 -7.14 5.69
N ARG A 243 -15.18 -7.67 5.03
CA ARG A 243 -14.86 -9.11 5.08
C ARG A 243 -14.21 -9.52 6.41
N VAL A 244 -13.78 -8.55 7.22
CA VAL A 244 -13.25 -8.79 8.57
C VAL A 244 -14.42 -9.17 9.48
N ARG A 245 -14.24 -10.24 10.23
CA ARG A 245 -15.23 -10.74 11.19
C ARG A 245 -14.82 -10.43 12.63
N GLY A 246 -15.77 -10.52 13.53
CA GLY A 246 -15.55 -10.35 14.97
C GLY A 246 -15.38 -8.88 15.38
N PRO A 247 -14.77 -8.63 16.55
CA PRO A 247 -14.72 -7.29 17.17
C PRO A 247 -14.05 -6.21 16.31
N MET A 248 -13.18 -6.62 15.39
CA MET A 248 -12.47 -5.69 14.51
C MET A 248 -13.36 -5.13 13.39
N ALA A 249 -14.44 -5.81 13.01
CA ALA A 249 -15.32 -5.40 11.92
C ALA A 249 -15.85 -3.97 12.08
N LYS A 250 -16.14 -3.57 13.31
CA LYS A 250 -16.65 -2.23 13.66
C LYS A 250 -15.66 -1.08 13.45
N ASN A 251 -14.41 -1.38 13.11
CA ASN A 251 -13.41 -0.37 12.80
C ASN A 251 -13.39 0.02 11.32
N PHE A 252 -14.16 -0.68 10.48
CA PHE A 252 -14.18 -0.48 9.03
C PHE A 252 -15.39 0.32 8.56
N GLY A 253 -15.27 0.94 7.38
CA GLY A 253 -16.29 1.71 6.71
C GLY A 253 -16.70 2.98 7.47
N LEU A 254 -17.84 3.53 7.12
CA LEU A 254 -18.45 4.67 7.81
C LEU A 254 -18.69 4.42 9.30
N PRO A 255 -19.09 3.20 9.76
CA PRO A 255 -19.15 2.91 11.18
C PRO A 255 -17.82 3.10 11.92
N GLY A 256 -16.70 2.74 11.29
CA GLY A 256 -15.36 2.95 11.86
C GLY A 256 -15.01 4.43 11.99
N LEU A 257 -15.36 5.23 10.98
CA LEU A 257 -15.18 6.69 11.03
C LEU A 257 -16.07 7.33 12.10
N ALA A 258 -17.32 6.92 12.22
CA ALA A 258 -18.25 7.40 13.25
C ALA A 258 -17.72 7.12 14.66
N ARG A 259 -17.14 5.94 14.89
CA ARG A 259 -16.49 5.60 16.16
C ARG A 259 -15.26 6.47 16.42
N TRP A 260 -14.44 6.73 15.41
CA TRP A 260 -13.31 7.63 15.58
C TRP A 260 -13.76 9.04 15.93
N ALA A 261 -14.77 9.57 15.24
CA ALA A 261 -15.36 10.86 15.58
C ALA A 261 -15.88 10.89 17.02
N ALA A 262 -16.59 9.83 17.45
CA ALA A 262 -17.07 9.70 18.83
C ALA A 262 -15.94 9.64 19.88
N ALA A 263 -14.81 9.05 19.53
CA ALA A 263 -13.63 9.07 20.40
C ALA A 263 -13.01 10.46 20.53
N LEU A 264 -12.93 11.20 19.39
CA LEU A 264 -12.37 12.56 19.36
C LEU A 264 -13.19 13.57 20.17
N ASP A 265 -14.52 13.52 20.06
CA ASP A 265 -15.43 14.45 20.75
C ASP A 265 -15.86 13.99 22.15
N GLY A 266 -15.27 12.87 22.63
CA GLY A 266 -15.52 12.36 23.97
C GLY A 266 -16.86 11.63 24.15
N ARG A 267 -17.65 11.39 23.10
CA ARG A 267 -18.88 10.57 23.17
C ARG A 267 -18.59 9.09 23.42
N ASP A 268 -17.44 8.57 22.97
CA ASP A 268 -16.99 7.22 23.36
C ASP A 268 -16.42 7.25 24.79
N LYS A 269 -17.29 7.03 25.78
CA LYS A 269 -16.92 7.03 27.21
C LYS A 269 -15.96 5.90 27.57
N LYS A 270 -15.87 4.83 26.77
CA LYS A 270 -14.99 3.68 27.07
C LYS A 270 -13.56 3.95 26.61
N LYS A 271 -13.39 4.53 25.45
CA LYS A 271 -12.09 4.84 24.86
C LYS A 271 -12.05 6.25 24.24
N PRO A 272 -12.21 7.31 25.05
CA PRO A 272 -12.06 8.66 24.53
C PRO A 272 -10.63 8.88 24.05
N TRP A 273 -10.45 9.69 23.02
CA TRP A 273 -9.14 9.96 22.40
C TRP A 273 -8.09 10.42 23.43
N THR A 274 -8.47 11.34 24.31
CA THR A 274 -7.58 11.92 25.32
C THR A 274 -7.10 10.91 26.37
N ARG A 275 -7.85 9.83 26.60
CA ARG A 275 -7.42 8.73 27.49
C ARG A 275 -6.41 7.83 26.80
N VAL A 276 -6.60 7.54 25.53
CA VAL A 276 -5.69 6.68 24.74
C VAL A 276 -4.41 7.43 24.40
N PHE A 277 -4.54 8.70 24.05
CA PHE A 277 -3.46 9.61 23.71
C PHE A 277 -3.43 10.80 24.68
N PRO A 278 -2.95 10.63 25.91
CA PRO A 278 -2.78 11.72 26.86
C PRO A 278 -1.77 12.75 26.30
N PRO A 279 -1.65 13.94 26.90
CA PRO A 279 -0.79 15.02 26.37
C PRO A 279 0.61 14.57 25.96
N ALA A 280 1.23 13.66 26.71
CA ALA A 280 2.56 13.12 26.40
C ALA A 280 2.64 12.34 25.06
N HIS A 281 1.53 11.81 24.59
CA HIS A 281 1.45 11.01 23.35
C HIS A 281 0.60 11.65 22.26
N ALA A 282 -0.04 12.79 22.56
CA ALA A 282 -0.94 13.46 21.62
C ALA A 282 -0.21 13.89 20.33
N ALA A 283 0.98 14.47 20.46
CA ALA A 283 1.77 14.92 19.32
C ALA A 283 2.12 13.78 18.36
N HIS A 284 2.47 12.61 18.91
CA HIS A 284 2.73 11.41 18.14
C HIS A 284 1.48 10.94 17.37
N ALA A 285 0.34 10.80 18.05
CA ALA A 285 -0.91 10.37 17.43
C ALA A 285 -1.39 11.33 16.33
N LEU A 286 -1.27 12.64 16.54
CA LEU A 286 -1.65 13.67 15.58
C LEU A 286 -0.71 13.68 14.36
N ALA A 287 0.60 13.49 14.57
CA ALA A 287 1.57 13.35 13.48
C ALA A 287 1.28 12.12 12.60
N TRP A 288 0.90 10.99 13.21
CA TRP A 288 0.46 9.81 12.48
C TRP A 288 -0.86 10.01 11.76
N THR A 289 -1.83 10.70 12.39
CA THR A 289 -3.12 11.03 11.73
C THR A 289 -2.87 11.79 10.43
N ARG A 290 -2.05 12.86 10.49
CA ARG A 290 -1.67 13.60 9.29
C ARG A 290 -0.94 12.72 8.27
N HIS A 291 0.02 11.92 8.73
CA HIS A 291 0.78 11.05 7.85
C HIS A 291 -0.12 10.12 7.03
N TRP A 292 -1.06 9.45 7.67
CA TRP A 292 -1.96 8.50 7.00
C TRP A 292 -2.94 9.16 6.03
N ILE A 293 -3.34 10.40 6.31
CA ILE A 293 -4.28 11.13 5.44
C ILE A 293 -3.56 11.72 4.22
N GLU A 294 -2.40 12.36 4.42
CA GLU A 294 -1.74 13.16 3.39
C GLU A 294 -0.55 12.48 2.72
N LEU A 295 0.24 11.71 3.47
CA LEU A 295 1.61 11.40 3.06
C LEU A 295 1.86 9.91 2.82
N ALA A 296 1.01 9.04 3.36
CA ALA A 296 1.15 7.58 3.24
C ALA A 296 0.66 7.08 1.88
N SER A 297 1.19 7.66 0.81
CA SER A 297 0.88 7.24 -0.55
C SER A 297 -0.60 7.36 -0.90
N THR A 298 -1.25 8.44 -0.44
CA THR A 298 -2.67 8.71 -0.68
C THR A 298 -2.91 9.78 -1.75
N GLY A 299 -1.87 10.52 -2.12
CA GLY A 299 -1.99 11.69 -3.00
C GLY A 299 -2.62 12.90 -2.33
N GLY A 300 -2.75 12.87 -0.99
CA GLY A 300 -3.48 13.85 -0.20
C GLY A 300 -4.97 13.53 -0.08
N GLY A 301 -5.64 14.12 0.91
CA GLY A 301 -7.08 13.97 1.14
C GLY A 301 -7.56 12.52 1.23
N GLY A 302 -6.69 11.57 1.62
CA GLY A 302 -7.03 10.17 1.81
C GLY A 302 -7.59 9.51 0.54
N PHE A 303 -6.94 9.64 -0.61
CA PHE A 303 -7.34 9.10 -1.93
C PHE A 303 -8.59 9.75 -2.57
N ARG A 304 -9.28 10.69 -1.90
CA ARG A 304 -10.53 11.24 -2.45
C ARG A 304 -10.32 11.96 -3.78
N PRO A 305 -9.25 12.76 -3.98
CA PRO A 305 -8.96 13.35 -5.28
C PRO A 305 -8.73 12.30 -6.37
N LEU A 306 -7.93 11.27 -6.11
CA LEU A 306 -7.67 10.21 -7.07
C LEU A 306 -8.93 9.40 -7.41
N TYR A 307 -9.82 9.18 -6.44
CA TYR A 307 -11.10 8.53 -6.69
C TYR A 307 -12.08 9.43 -7.45
N ALA A 308 -12.01 10.74 -7.26
CA ALA A 308 -12.77 11.69 -8.07
C ALA A 308 -12.36 11.64 -9.54
N ASP A 309 -11.05 11.51 -9.82
CA ASP A 309 -10.56 11.33 -11.18
C ASP A 309 -11.07 10.02 -11.80
N PHE A 310 -11.13 8.92 -11.01
CA PHE A 310 -11.81 7.69 -11.45
C PHE A 310 -13.29 7.92 -11.79
N LEU A 311 -14.01 8.69 -10.97
CA LEU A 311 -15.44 8.97 -11.23
C LEU A 311 -15.66 9.82 -12.49
N ASP A 312 -14.74 10.72 -12.83
CA ASP A 312 -14.78 11.46 -14.09
C ASP A 312 -14.56 10.52 -15.30
N GLU A 313 -13.63 9.58 -15.20
CA GLU A 313 -13.44 8.54 -16.23
C GLU A 313 -14.69 7.61 -16.30
N ALA A 314 -15.22 7.20 -15.16
CA ALA A 314 -16.43 6.40 -15.05
C ALA A 314 -17.63 7.10 -15.69
N ALA A 315 -17.75 8.43 -15.55
CA ALA A 315 -18.80 9.22 -16.16
C ALA A 315 -18.76 9.11 -17.71
N ALA A 316 -17.58 9.08 -18.29
CA ALA A 316 -17.39 8.90 -19.72
C ALA A 316 -17.70 7.45 -20.15
N ILE A 317 -17.15 6.46 -19.47
CA ILE A 317 -17.32 5.02 -19.77
C ILE A 317 -18.79 4.62 -19.68
N LEU A 318 -19.48 5.04 -18.61
CA LEU A 318 -20.88 4.71 -18.36
C LEU A 318 -21.86 5.60 -19.15
N ARG A 319 -21.36 6.68 -19.78
CA ARG A 319 -22.19 7.75 -20.38
C ARG A 319 -23.19 8.34 -19.36
N ARG A 320 -22.72 8.55 -18.11
CA ARG A 320 -23.51 9.11 -17.02
C ARG A 320 -22.88 10.39 -16.47
N PRO A 321 -23.19 11.57 -17.06
CA PRO A 321 -22.57 12.85 -16.67
C PRO A 321 -22.83 13.23 -15.20
N ALA A 322 -23.89 12.73 -14.57
CA ALA A 322 -24.17 12.93 -13.14
C ALA A 322 -23.01 12.49 -12.23
N LEU A 323 -22.20 11.51 -12.62
CA LEU A 323 -21.01 11.10 -11.85
C LEU A 323 -19.99 12.21 -11.70
N ARG A 324 -19.92 13.19 -12.61
CA ARG A 324 -19.05 14.36 -12.50
C ARG A 324 -19.43 15.26 -11.30
N SER A 325 -20.72 15.31 -10.94
CA SER A 325 -21.13 16.00 -9.70
C SER A 325 -20.58 15.27 -8.49
N VAL A 326 -20.72 13.94 -8.45
CA VAL A 326 -20.15 13.12 -7.37
C VAL A 326 -18.63 13.26 -7.30
N ALA A 327 -17.94 13.35 -8.45
CA ALA A 327 -16.50 13.60 -8.48
C ALA A 327 -16.12 14.94 -7.83
N ARG A 328 -16.89 16.01 -8.07
CA ARG A 328 -16.71 17.31 -7.41
C ARG A 328 -16.88 17.19 -5.90
N ASP A 329 -17.91 16.47 -5.44
CA ASP A 329 -18.17 16.25 -4.02
C ASP A 329 -17.02 15.48 -3.37
N TYR A 330 -16.45 14.48 -4.06
CA TYR A 330 -15.27 13.76 -3.56
C TYR A 330 -14.01 14.65 -3.51
N ARG A 331 -13.82 15.60 -4.42
CA ARG A 331 -12.74 16.60 -4.33
C ARG A 331 -12.93 17.51 -3.13
N ALA A 332 -14.16 17.99 -2.91
CA ALA A 332 -14.48 18.80 -1.73
C ALA A 332 -14.25 18.00 -0.42
N LEU A 333 -14.66 16.72 -0.40
CA LEU A 333 -14.39 15.82 0.72
C LEU A 333 -12.88 15.61 0.91
N GLY A 334 -12.11 15.49 -0.17
CA GLY A 334 -10.64 15.44 -0.12
C GLY A 334 -10.04 16.67 0.56
N ALA A 335 -10.52 17.86 0.18
CA ALA A 335 -10.11 19.10 0.83
C ALA A 335 -10.44 19.13 2.33
N ALA A 336 -11.63 18.63 2.72
CA ALA A 336 -11.99 18.51 4.13
C ALA A 336 -11.07 17.55 4.91
N TRP A 337 -10.68 16.41 4.30
CA TRP A 337 -9.71 15.49 4.90
C TRP A 337 -8.33 16.13 5.04
N SER A 338 -7.87 16.90 4.05
CA SER A 338 -6.62 17.68 4.14
C SER A 338 -6.71 18.77 5.20
N GLY A 339 -7.88 19.39 5.36
CA GLY A 339 -8.15 20.32 6.47
C GLY A 339 -8.00 19.67 7.84
N LEU A 340 -8.56 18.44 8.02
CA LEU A 340 -8.38 17.66 9.24
C LEU A 340 -6.90 17.34 9.50
N ALA A 341 -6.17 16.92 8.47
CA ALA A 341 -4.74 16.63 8.58
C ALA A 341 -3.92 17.87 8.95
N THR A 342 -4.29 19.04 8.44
CA THR A 342 -3.68 20.32 8.80
C THR A 342 -4.00 20.71 10.25
N ALA A 343 -5.25 20.54 10.66
CA ALA A 343 -5.68 20.82 12.04
C ALA A 343 -5.00 19.91 13.07
N ALA A 344 -4.59 18.69 12.67
CA ALA A 344 -3.83 17.79 13.53
C ALA A 344 -2.45 18.34 13.92
N LEU A 345 -1.81 19.14 13.06
CA LEU A 345 -0.50 19.78 13.32
C LEU A 345 -0.55 21.26 12.97
N PRO A 346 -1.20 22.09 13.79
CA PRO A 346 -1.41 23.51 13.51
C PRO A 346 -0.12 24.33 13.59
N ASP A 347 -0.01 25.38 12.77
CA ASP A 347 1.18 26.21 12.64
C ASP A 347 1.46 27.08 13.85
N HIS A 348 0.42 27.51 14.58
CA HIS A 348 0.57 28.35 15.75
C HIS A 348 1.19 27.62 16.96
N ILE A 349 1.31 26.28 16.89
CA ILE A 349 2.00 25.47 17.89
C ILE A 349 3.37 25.08 17.33
N ALA A 350 4.42 25.81 17.73
CA ALA A 350 5.76 25.70 17.15
C ALA A 350 6.31 24.25 17.01
N PRO A 351 6.20 23.33 18.01
CA PRO A 351 6.61 21.94 17.85
C PRO A 351 5.83 21.20 16.73
N PHE A 352 4.53 21.44 16.60
CA PHE A 352 3.69 20.79 15.57
C PHE A 352 4.03 21.34 14.18
N ALA A 353 4.21 22.64 14.05
CA ALA A 353 4.67 23.25 12.82
C ALA A 353 6.03 22.70 12.37
N ALA A 354 6.94 22.43 13.29
CA ALA A 354 8.25 21.85 12.98
C ALA A 354 8.12 20.41 12.45
N VAL A 355 7.27 19.59 13.07
CA VAL A 355 6.99 18.22 12.60
C VAL A 355 6.34 18.25 11.22
N ARG A 356 5.35 19.12 11.01
CA ARG A 356 4.67 19.27 9.73
C ARG A 356 5.64 19.66 8.61
N ARG A 357 6.46 20.69 8.81
CA ARG A 357 7.48 21.08 7.82
C ARG A 357 8.45 19.95 7.50
N ALA A 358 8.86 19.17 8.50
CA ALA A 358 9.76 18.04 8.29
C ALA A 358 9.10 16.92 7.49
N GLN A 359 7.82 16.61 7.75
CA GLN A 359 7.03 15.68 6.97
C GLN A 359 6.89 16.14 5.51
N ASP A 360 6.55 17.42 5.28
CA ASP A 360 6.40 18.00 3.94
C ASP A 360 7.70 17.99 3.16
N THR A 361 8.80 18.39 3.78
CA THR A 361 10.13 18.38 3.16
C THR A 361 10.52 16.96 2.73
N ARG A 362 10.26 15.97 3.60
CA ARG A 362 10.54 14.58 3.27
C ARG A 362 9.63 14.06 2.16
N HIS A 363 8.34 14.41 2.18
CA HIS A 363 7.41 14.02 1.13
C HIS A 363 7.82 14.62 -0.22
N ALA A 364 8.18 15.90 -0.26
CA ALA A 364 8.70 16.54 -1.46
C ALA A 364 9.99 15.88 -1.98
N ALA A 365 10.90 15.47 -1.09
CA ALA A 365 12.09 14.69 -1.46
C ALA A 365 11.71 13.34 -2.08
N SER A 366 10.73 12.63 -1.50
CA SER A 366 10.23 11.37 -2.03
C SER A 366 9.64 11.53 -3.44
N ARG A 367 8.84 12.57 -3.66
CA ARG A 367 8.24 12.86 -4.97
C ARG A 367 9.27 13.21 -6.05
N ARG A 368 10.44 13.71 -5.69
CA ARG A 368 11.56 13.97 -6.62
C ARG A 368 12.50 12.78 -6.75
N GLY A 369 12.38 11.74 -5.92
CA GLY A 369 13.32 10.61 -5.87
C GLY A 369 14.67 10.97 -5.24
N ASP A 370 14.74 12.02 -4.41
CA ASP A 370 15.94 12.45 -3.72
C ASP A 370 16.26 11.52 -2.53
N LEU A 371 16.93 10.41 -2.84
CA LEU A 371 17.29 9.38 -1.87
C LEU A 371 18.15 9.91 -0.73
N ALA A 372 19.06 10.86 -1.01
CA ALA A 372 19.93 11.45 0.00
C ALA A 372 19.13 12.27 1.01
N ALA A 373 18.21 13.10 0.53
CA ALA A 373 17.31 13.86 1.42
C ALA A 373 16.35 12.94 2.19
N MET A 374 15.78 11.91 1.56
CA MET A 374 14.93 10.94 2.25
C MET A 374 15.65 10.20 3.38
N ARG A 375 16.92 9.85 3.18
CA ARG A 375 17.76 9.24 4.23
C ARG A 375 18.06 10.20 5.38
N ARG A 376 18.42 11.45 5.08
CA ARG A 376 18.67 12.48 6.12
C ARG A 376 17.42 12.77 6.95
N LEU A 377 16.25 12.75 6.31
CA LEU A 377 14.95 13.06 6.93
C LEU A 377 14.20 11.81 7.40
N ARG A 378 14.90 10.68 7.57
CA ARG A 378 14.28 9.40 7.92
C ARG A 378 13.46 9.45 9.22
N ASP A 379 13.92 10.23 10.18
CA ASP A 379 13.29 10.37 11.52
C ASP A 379 12.40 11.63 11.63
N ALA A 380 12.23 12.36 10.53
CA ALA A 380 11.69 13.71 10.56
C ALA A 380 10.19 13.81 10.89
N PHE A 381 9.44 12.73 10.71
CA PHE A 381 7.99 12.78 10.89
C PHE A 381 7.50 12.26 12.24
N ASP A 382 8.38 11.72 13.08
CA ASP A 382 8.03 11.24 14.42
C ASP A 382 8.62 12.18 15.48
N PRO A 383 7.78 12.93 16.21
CA PRO A 383 8.26 13.88 17.23
C PRO A 383 9.04 13.18 18.36
N GLU A 384 8.69 11.94 18.71
CA GLU A 384 9.41 11.20 19.75
C GLU A 384 10.82 10.79 19.29
N LEU A 385 10.99 10.45 18.02
CA LEU A 385 12.30 10.14 17.45
C LEU A 385 13.19 11.38 17.32
N ARG A 386 12.60 12.57 17.17
CA ARG A 386 13.36 13.85 17.11
C ARG A 386 13.83 14.33 18.47
N CYS A 387 13.02 14.12 19.50
CA CYS A 387 13.31 14.58 20.88
C CYS A 387 14.05 13.53 21.71
N ALA A 388 14.14 12.29 21.28
CA ALA A 388 14.90 11.28 21.99
C ALA A 388 16.40 11.67 21.99
N PRO A 389 17.03 11.87 23.15
CA PRO A 389 18.47 12.03 23.18
C PRO A 389 19.09 10.83 22.45
N ARG A 390 20.05 11.07 21.56
CA ARG A 390 20.82 9.99 20.91
C ARG A 390 21.38 9.13 22.02
N ARG A 391 20.66 8.05 22.36
CA ARG A 391 21.14 7.07 23.34
C ARG A 391 22.44 6.51 22.78
N GLY A 392 23.55 6.99 23.34
CA GLY A 392 24.83 6.34 23.16
C GLY A 392 24.60 4.85 23.42
N ARG A 393 25.18 4.01 22.59
CA ARG A 393 25.11 2.55 22.73
C ARG A 393 25.30 2.19 24.18
N ALA A 394 24.22 1.86 24.90
CA ALA A 394 24.33 1.32 26.24
C ALA A 394 25.17 0.04 26.18
N PRO A 395 26.16 -0.13 27.06
CA PRO A 395 26.97 -1.35 27.06
C PRO A 395 26.03 -2.54 27.27
N ARG A 396 26.15 -3.55 26.41
CA ARG A 396 25.41 -4.79 26.49
C ARG A 396 25.62 -5.40 27.88
N ARG A 397 24.61 -5.32 28.75
CA ARG A 397 24.64 -6.09 30.00
C ARG A 397 24.72 -7.59 29.66
N PRO A 398 25.61 -8.34 30.33
CA PRO A 398 25.71 -9.79 30.10
C PRO A 398 24.37 -10.44 30.41
N ARG A 399 23.90 -11.29 29.50
CA ARG A 399 22.67 -12.07 29.63
C ARG A 399 22.77 -12.99 30.85
N ARG A 400 22.15 -12.64 31.96
CA ARG A 400 21.83 -13.61 33.00
C ARG A 400 20.81 -14.59 32.44
N ARG A 401 21.13 -15.87 32.39
CA ARG A 401 20.21 -16.96 32.03
C ARG A 401 19.01 -16.93 33.01
N PRO A 402 17.76 -16.81 32.55
CA PRO A 402 16.63 -16.94 33.45
C PRO A 402 16.41 -18.42 33.78
N ARG A 403 16.24 -18.68 35.07
CA ARG A 403 15.70 -19.94 35.57
C ARG A 403 14.30 -20.16 34.99
N ARG A 404 14.02 -21.39 34.54
CA ARG A 404 12.72 -21.84 34.01
C ARG A 404 11.62 -21.56 35.02
N ALA A 405 10.77 -20.59 34.73
CA ALA A 405 9.45 -20.47 35.34
C ALA A 405 8.41 -20.64 34.20
N ALA A 406 7.48 -21.56 34.41
CA ALA A 406 6.42 -21.85 33.46
C ALA A 406 5.51 -20.62 33.32
N ALA A 407 5.66 -19.86 32.23
CA ALA A 407 4.79 -18.74 31.90
C ALA A 407 3.72 -19.18 30.91
N ARG A 408 2.48 -18.98 31.31
CA ARG A 408 1.27 -19.20 30.51
C ARG A 408 1.40 -18.52 29.16
N ARG A 409 1.44 -19.29 28.09
CA ARG A 409 1.41 -18.84 26.69
C ARG A 409 -0.03 -18.44 26.35
N GLY A 410 -0.36 -17.17 26.48
CA GLY A 410 -1.67 -16.70 26.08
C GLY A 410 -1.68 -15.20 25.94
N GLY A 411 -1.52 -14.65 24.75
CA GLY A 411 -1.72 -13.23 24.52
C GLY A 411 -1.07 -12.63 23.28
N ALA A 412 0.16 -12.99 22.99
CA ALA A 412 0.91 -12.34 21.89
C ALA A 412 0.61 -12.92 20.49
N ARG A 413 -0.01 -14.09 20.39
CA ARG A 413 -0.27 -14.75 19.10
C ARG A 413 -1.50 -14.22 18.34
N GLY A 414 -2.40 -13.49 19.00
CA GLY A 414 -3.61 -12.95 18.38
C GLY A 414 -3.36 -11.73 17.47
N ALA A 415 -2.48 -10.85 17.86
CA ALA A 415 -2.21 -9.61 17.12
C ALA A 415 -1.39 -9.84 15.83
N LEU A 416 -0.47 -10.82 15.83
CA LEU A 416 0.33 -11.14 14.62
C LEU A 416 -0.49 -11.87 13.54
N ARG A 417 -1.64 -12.46 13.87
CA ARG A 417 -2.50 -13.13 12.88
C ARG A 417 -3.34 -12.17 12.03
N LEU A 418 -3.42 -10.90 12.37
CA LEU A 418 -4.14 -9.90 11.57
C LEU A 418 -3.44 -9.58 10.24
N PHE A 419 -2.14 -9.80 10.15
CA PHE A 419 -1.35 -9.60 8.93
C PHE A 419 -1.00 -10.90 8.19
N GLY A 420 -1.34 -12.07 8.75
CA GLY A 420 -1.15 -13.37 8.11
C GLY A 420 -2.50 -13.94 7.68
N GLY A 421 -2.77 -13.97 6.39
CA GLY A 421 -3.99 -14.54 5.82
C GLY A 421 -4.23 -15.96 6.32
N ALA A 422 -5.43 -16.22 6.80
CA ALA A 422 -5.92 -17.55 7.11
C ALA A 422 -5.98 -18.37 5.83
N GLY A 423 -4.96 -19.14 5.57
CA GLY A 423 -4.98 -20.17 4.55
C GLY A 423 -5.96 -21.28 4.97
N HIS A 424 -7.17 -21.24 4.43
CA HIS A 424 -8.10 -22.35 4.54
C HIS A 424 -7.52 -23.53 3.78
N ARG A 425 -7.01 -24.53 4.50
CA ARG A 425 -6.80 -25.87 3.94
C ARG A 425 -8.16 -26.58 3.92
N PRO A 426 -8.64 -27.08 2.78
CA PRO A 426 -9.80 -27.96 2.79
C PRO A 426 -9.40 -29.30 3.45
N ARG A 427 -10.02 -29.61 4.58
CA ARG A 427 -9.98 -30.96 5.14
C ARG A 427 -10.73 -31.89 4.19
N ARG A 428 -10.03 -32.79 3.53
CA ARG A 428 -10.61 -33.98 2.89
C ARG A 428 -11.28 -34.82 3.98
N ARG A 429 -12.60 -34.85 4.00
CA ARG A 429 -13.37 -35.92 4.65
C ARG A 429 -13.66 -37.00 3.60
N ARG A 430 -13.17 -38.20 3.89
CA ARG A 430 -13.59 -39.44 3.20
C ARG A 430 -14.98 -39.83 3.70
N GLY A 431 -15.83 -40.23 2.76
CA GLY A 431 -16.75 -41.33 2.80
C GLY A 431 -17.97 -41.23 3.70
N GLY A 432 -19.15 -41.32 3.09
CA GLY A 432 -20.40 -41.58 3.76
C GLY A 432 -21.60 -41.29 2.85
N VAL A 433 -21.89 -42.27 1.96
CA VAL A 433 -23.14 -42.30 1.19
C VAL A 433 -24.33 -42.49 2.14
N ARG A 434 -25.32 -41.61 2.12
CA ARG A 434 -26.72 -41.93 2.39
C ARG A 434 -27.65 -41.01 1.60
N ARG A 435 -28.53 -41.66 0.82
CA ARG A 435 -29.70 -41.12 0.12
C ARG A 435 -30.72 -40.64 1.14
N ALA A 436 -31.41 -39.52 0.86
CA ALA A 436 -32.86 -39.43 0.82
C ALA A 436 -33.35 -38.01 0.64
N ALA A 437 -34.25 -37.89 -0.29
CA ALA A 437 -35.55 -37.23 -0.30
C ALA A 437 -35.64 -35.75 -0.67
N ARG A 438 -36.26 -35.59 -1.83
CA ARG A 438 -36.90 -34.39 -2.41
C ARG A 438 -37.93 -33.78 -1.43
N ARG A 439 -37.96 -32.46 -1.35
CA ARG A 439 -39.24 -31.70 -1.28
C ARG A 439 -39.06 -30.37 -2.02
N ARG A 440 -39.94 -30.20 -3.05
CA ARG A 440 -40.26 -28.96 -3.73
C ARG A 440 -41.08 -28.06 -2.81
N TYR A 441 -40.82 -26.78 -2.82
CA TYR A 441 -41.89 -25.77 -2.65
C TYR A 441 -41.66 -24.63 -3.64
N LEU A 442 -42.62 -24.54 -4.57
CA LEU A 442 -42.95 -23.35 -5.33
C LEU A 442 -43.64 -22.37 -4.39
N MET A 443 -43.40 -21.05 -4.54
CA MET A 443 -44.44 -20.04 -4.71
C MET A 443 -43.85 -18.71 -5.15
N SER A 444 -44.49 -18.14 -6.14
CA SER A 444 -44.26 -16.85 -6.79
C SER A 444 -44.95 -15.67 -6.05
N PRO A 445 -44.76 -14.44 -6.55
CA PRO A 445 -44.81 -13.16 -5.79
C PRO A 445 -46.21 -12.52 -5.73
N PRO A 446 -46.33 -11.36 -5.13
CA PRO A 446 -46.54 -10.18 -5.96
C PRO A 446 -45.39 -9.18 -5.91
#